data_a99c12433dd8756e885501198be70631
#
_entry.id   a99c12433dd8756e885501198be70631
#
_cell.length_a   1.000
_cell.length_b   1.000
_cell.length_c   1.000
_cell.angle_alpha   90.00
_cell.angle_beta   90.00
_cell.angle_gamma   90.00
#
_symmetry.space_group_name_H-M   'P 1'
#
loop_
_entity.id
_entity.type
_entity.pdbx_description
1 polymer ?
#
loop_
_entity_poly.entity_id
_entity_poly.type
_entity_poly.pdbx_seq_one_letter_code
_entity_poly.pdbx_strand_id
1 'polypeptide(L)'
;MALILTFLGKGSTNRTQIAIAAAKLLASQGKRVLLAGQAEPALPTLLGIPVGYEPQEIGANLHVVQFQTSSLLERTWESVKKLEREYLRSPFLKDIYGQELPVLPGMDGALVLNAIREYDESGKYDAIVYDGTGDISMLRILGMPESLSWFVRRFRQLFVNSDLGKAISESPFVQPLISTFFNINWTADTFSQPTNQINNLLDKGRSVVADPKRFAAFLVTTDDPVEVATARYLWGSSQQIGLTVGGLIVVSDNTSINLAADFSPLPVSVVPNPTLTDWQPLIDALPNFVEQATQAPKPIEFDISARQVRLFLPGFEKKQVKLTQYGPEVTVEAGDQRRNIVPPPSLSGKTITGAKFQNNYLIISF
;
A
#
# COMPACT_ATOMS: atom_id res chain seq x y z
N MET A 1 11.58 -11.15 7.06
CA MET A 1 10.85 -10.06 6.39
C MET A 1 10.39 -10.56 5.05
N ALA A 2 9.08 -10.48 4.79
CA ALA A 2 8.46 -11.03 3.59
C ALA A 2 8.54 -10.09 2.37
N LEU A 3 8.46 -10.66 1.16
CA LEU A 3 8.08 -9.91 -0.04
C LEU A 3 6.56 -9.78 -0.05
N ILE A 4 6.03 -8.57 -0.16
CA ILE A 4 4.60 -8.31 -0.28
C ILE A 4 4.29 -8.03 -1.75
N LEU A 5 3.41 -8.82 -2.34
CA LEU A 5 2.92 -8.63 -3.70
C LEU A 5 1.45 -8.25 -3.68
N THR A 6 1.06 -7.33 -4.54
CA THR A 6 -0.34 -6.98 -4.75
C THR A 6 -0.64 -6.77 -6.23
N PHE A 7 -1.92 -6.87 -6.58
CA PHE A 7 -2.38 -6.79 -7.96
C PHE A 7 -3.37 -5.64 -8.11
N LEU A 8 -3.18 -4.81 -9.13
CA LEU A 8 -3.97 -3.62 -9.42
C LEU A 8 -4.74 -3.82 -10.71
N GLY A 9 -6.03 -3.66 -10.63
CA GLY A 9 -6.93 -3.80 -11.77
C GLY A 9 -8.38 -3.70 -11.31
N LYS A 10 -9.24 -3.21 -12.16
CA LYS A 10 -10.67 -3.03 -11.88
C LYS A 10 -11.49 -3.58 -13.04
N GLY A 11 -12.65 -4.12 -12.73
CA GLY A 11 -13.51 -4.78 -13.72
C GLY A 11 -13.31 -6.30 -13.74
N SER A 12 -13.47 -6.90 -14.90
CA SER A 12 -13.38 -8.36 -15.08
C SER A 12 -11.95 -8.86 -15.29
N THR A 13 -10.98 -8.24 -14.63
CA THR A 13 -9.54 -8.52 -14.84
C THR A 13 -9.05 -9.86 -14.26
N ASN A 14 -9.90 -10.64 -13.64
CA ASN A 14 -9.53 -11.91 -12.98
C ASN A 14 -8.40 -11.76 -11.94
N ARG A 15 -8.29 -10.59 -11.31
CA ARG A 15 -7.21 -10.23 -10.38
C ARG A 15 -7.04 -11.21 -9.21
N THR A 16 -8.15 -11.65 -8.61
CA THR A 16 -8.12 -12.64 -7.51
C THR A 16 -7.56 -13.98 -7.97
N GLN A 17 -7.88 -14.44 -9.20
CA GLN A 17 -7.29 -15.64 -9.76
C GLN A 17 -5.78 -15.48 -9.99
N ILE A 18 -5.34 -14.31 -10.47
CA ILE A 18 -3.91 -14.01 -10.59
C ILE A 18 -3.22 -14.03 -9.22
N ALA A 19 -3.84 -13.48 -8.18
CA ALA A 19 -3.30 -13.51 -6.82
C ALA A 19 -3.18 -14.96 -6.28
N ILE A 20 -4.20 -15.79 -6.50
CA ILE A 20 -4.16 -17.22 -6.12
C ILE A 20 -3.04 -17.94 -6.87
N ALA A 21 -2.94 -17.75 -8.19
CA ALA A 21 -1.91 -18.40 -9.00
C ALA A 21 -0.51 -17.94 -8.61
N ALA A 22 -0.31 -16.66 -8.33
CA ALA A 22 0.97 -16.11 -7.84
C ALA A 22 1.35 -16.71 -6.48
N ALA A 23 0.40 -16.87 -5.57
CA ALA A 23 0.64 -17.51 -4.28
C ALA A 23 1.04 -18.99 -4.44
N LYS A 24 0.34 -19.72 -5.31
CA LYS A 24 0.69 -21.13 -5.65
C LYS A 24 2.07 -21.23 -6.30
N LEU A 25 2.40 -20.33 -7.25
CA LEU A 25 3.73 -20.28 -7.89
C LEU A 25 4.84 -20.08 -6.84
N LEU A 26 4.70 -19.10 -5.96
CA LEU A 26 5.71 -18.83 -4.94
C LEU A 26 5.85 -19.99 -3.94
N ALA A 27 4.74 -20.63 -3.57
CA ALA A 27 4.75 -21.80 -2.70
C ALA A 27 5.44 -23.01 -3.36
N SER A 28 5.22 -23.26 -4.66
CA SER A 28 5.87 -24.31 -5.43
C SER A 28 7.40 -24.11 -5.54
N GLN A 29 7.86 -22.84 -5.43
CA GLN A 29 9.27 -22.47 -5.36
C GLN A 29 9.87 -22.65 -3.95
N GLY A 30 9.12 -23.25 -3.01
CA GLY A 30 9.57 -23.52 -1.64
C GLY A 30 9.45 -22.33 -0.68
N LYS A 31 8.82 -21.22 -1.06
CA LYS A 31 8.58 -20.08 -0.18
C LYS A 31 7.38 -20.33 0.72
N ARG A 32 7.47 -19.95 1.98
CA ARG A 32 6.33 -19.93 2.90
C ARG A 32 5.47 -18.73 2.54
N VAL A 33 4.25 -18.96 2.03
CA VAL A 33 3.38 -17.95 1.45
C VAL A 33 2.12 -17.76 2.27
N LEU A 34 1.75 -16.52 2.49
CA LEU A 34 0.42 -16.14 2.97
C LEU A 34 -0.34 -15.47 1.83
N LEU A 35 -1.44 -16.08 1.39
CA LEU A 35 -2.44 -15.44 0.55
C LEU A 35 -3.45 -14.74 1.46
N ALA A 36 -3.48 -13.43 1.43
CA ALA A 36 -4.34 -12.61 2.26
C ALA A 36 -5.34 -11.83 1.38
N GLY A 37 -6.62 -12.08 1.57
CA GLY A 37 -7.70 -11.39 0.86
C GLY A 37 -8.62 -10.62 1.78
N GLN A 38 -9.48 -9.79 1.22
CA GLN A 38 -10.58 -9.18 1.96
C GLN A 38 -11.70 -10.21 2.21
N ALA A 39 -12.56 -9.94 3.21
CA ALA A 39 -13.68 -10.81 3.54
C ALA A 39 -14.81 -10.73 2.50
N GLU A 40 -14.53 -11.24 1.31
CA GLU A 40 -15.42 -11.29 0.16
C GLU A 40 -15.62 -12.73 -0.31
N PRO A 41 -16.76 -13.07 -0.94
CA PRO A 41 -17.05 -14.44 -1.39
C PRO A 41 -16.10 -14.97 -2.47
N ALA A 42 -15.40 -14.08 -3.20
CA ALA A 42 -14.57 -14.47 -4.35
C ALA A 42 -13.48 -15.48 -3.97
N LEU A 43 -12.68 -15.17 -2.94
CA LEU A 43 -11.54 -16.01 -2.56
C LEU A 43 -11.96 -17.44 -2.13
N PRO A 44 -12.89 -17.64 -1.19
CA PRO A 44 -13.34 -19.00 -0.82
C PRO A 44 -14.02 -19.73 -1.98
N THR A 45 -14.78 -19.04 -2.83
CA THR A 45 -15.42 -19.63 -4.00
C THR A 45 -14.39 -20.17 -4.99
N LEU A 46 -13.36 -19.37 -5.29
CA LEU A 46 -12.30 -19.74 -6.24
C LEU A 46 -11.39 -20.86 -5.69
N LEU A 47 -11.18 -20.89 -4.37
CA LEU A 47 -10.41 -21.95 -3.72
C LEU A 47 -11.23 -23.24 -3.49
N GLY A 48 -12.56 -23.17 -3.54
CA GLY A 48 -13.45 -24.29 -3.25
C GLY A 48 -13.47 -24.72 -1.79
N ILE A 49 -13.02 -23.85 -0.87
CA ILE A 49 -12.94 -24.12 0.57
C ILE A 49 -13.37 -22.87 1.36
N PRO A 50 -13.91 -23.03 2.58
CA PRO A 50 -14.13 -21.89 3.47
C PRO A 50 -12.80 -21.30 3.89
N VAL A 51 -12.73 -19.96 3.93
CA VAL A 51 -11.55 -19.22 4.40
C VAL A 51 -11.93 -18.36 5.60
N GLY A 52 -11.21 -18.55 6.70
CA GLY A 52 -11.44 -17.84 7.95
C GLY A 52 -10.56 -16.58 8.09
N TYR A 53 -10.71 -15.96 9.26
CA TYR A 53 -9.92 -14.77 9.64
C TYR A 53 -8.59 -15.10 10.33
N GLU A 54 -8.32 -16.38 10.57
CA GLU A 54 -6.99 -16.87 10.99
C GLU A 54 -6.35 -17.64 9.83
N PRO A 55 -5.00 -17.57 9.69
CA PRO A 55 -4.30 -18.28 8.64
C PRO A 55 -4.51 -19.79 8.74
N GLN A 56 -4.98 -20.39 7.66
CA GLN A 56 -5.13 -21.84 7.51
C GLN A 56 -4.26 -22.36 6.36
N GLU A 57 -3.66 -23.52 6.55
CA GLU A 57 -2.88 -24.19 5.50
C GLU A 57 -3.81 -24.79 4.45
N ILE A 58 -3.54 -24.51 3.18
CA ILE A 58 -4.30 -25.02 2.03
C ILE A 58 -3.44 -25.80 1.03
N GLY A 59 -2.18 -25.94 1.31
CA GLY A 59 -1.20 -26.66 0.53
C GLY A 59 0.19 -26.52 1.10
N ALA A 60 1.14 -27.27 0.59
CA ALA A 60 2.53 -27.20 1.04
C ALA A 60 3.05 -25.76 0.94
N ASN A 61 3.49 -25.21 2.09
CA ASN A 61 4.00 -23.84 2.21
C ASN A 61 2.98 -22.72 1.89
N LEU A 62 1.69 -23.02 1.75
CA LEU A 62 0.67 -22.07 1.38
C LEU A 62 -0.41 -21.98 2.44
N HIS A 63 -0.52 -20.80 3.06
CA HIS A 63 -1.60 -20.44 3.97
C HIS A 63 -2.51 -19.39 3.31
N VAL A 64 -3.77 -19.39 3.71
CA VAL A 64 -4.76 -18.39 3.29
C VAL A 64 -5.44 -17.78 4.50
N VAL A 65 -5.79 -16.49 4.39
CA VAL A 65 -6.55 -15.75 5.41
C VAL A 65 -7.46 -14.71 4.74
N GLN A 66 -8.63 -14.48 5.30
CA GLN A 66 -9.46 -13.32 4.96
C GLN A 66 -9.40 -12.27 6.07
N PHE A 67 -9.11 -11.02 5.69
CA PHE A 67 -9.13 -9.89 6.60
C PHE A 67 -10.58 -9.44 6.84
N GLN A 68 -11.16 -9.98 7.89
CA GLN A 68 -12.47 -9.56 8.37
C GLN A 68 -12.31 -8.35 9.28
N THR A 69 -12.78 -7.17 8.85
CA THR A 69 -12.55 -5.90 9.53
C THR A 69 -13.06 -5.88 10.97
N SER A 70 -14.23 -6.49 11.23
CA SER A 70 -14.77 -6.63 12.60
C SER A 70 -13.83 -7.43 13.51
N SER A 71 -13.33 -8.58 13.05
CA SER A 71 -12.40 -9.40 13.83
C SER A 71 -11.03 -8.71 14.04
N LEU A 72 -10.56 -7.96 13.04
CA LEU A 72 -9.36 -7.13 13.18
C LEU A 72 -9.57 -6.00 14.20
N LEU A 73 -10.74 -5.38 14.20
CA LEU A 73 -11.10 -4.33 15.16
C LEU A 73 -11.18 -4.89 16.59
N GLU A 74 -11.84 -6.03 16.79
CA GLU A 74 -11.92 -6.71 18.08
C GLU A 74 -10.53 -7.02 18.63
N ARG A 75 -9.67 -7.65 17.84
CA ARG A 75 -8.29 -7.98 18.24
C ARG A 75 -7.49 -6.72 18.58
N THR A 76 -7.65 -5.68 17.79
CA THR A 76 -7.00 -4.40 18.01
C THR A 76 -7.51 -3.76 19.30
N TRP A 77 -8.83 -3.80 19.56
CA TRP A 77 -9.43 -3.26 20.78
C TRP A 77 -8.95 -3.97 22.05
N GLU A 78 -8.82 -5.28 22.03
CA GLU A 78 -8.25 -6.01 23.17
C GLU A 78 -6.79 -5.61 23.44
N SER A 79 -6.04 -5.31 22.41
CA SER A 79 -4.67 -4.77 22.55
C SER A 79 -4.67 -3.39 23.20
N VAL A 80 -5.66 -2.52 22.88
CA VAL A 80 -5.85 -1.22 23.54
C VAL A 80 -6.15 -1.41 25.03
N LYS A 81 -7.12 -2.26 25.34
CA LYS A 81 -7.50 -2.53 26.74
C LYS A 81 -6.34 -3.08 27.57
N LYS A 82 -5.46 -3.87 26.91
CA LYS A 82 -4.23 -4.35 27.55
C LYS A 82 -3.28 -3.19 27.87
N LEU A 83 -3.02 -2.32 26.90
CA LEU A 83 -2.18 -1.13 27.08
C LEU A 83 -2.78 -0.20 28.12
N GLU A 84 -4.10 0.05 28.09
CA GLU A 84 -4.77 0.86 29.11
C GLU A 84 -4.50 0.34 30.52
N ARG A 85 -4.63 -0.98 30.74
CA ARG A 85 -4.36 -1.63 32.05
C ARG A 85 -2.91 -1.51 32.48
N GLU A 86 -1.97 -1.48 31.56
CA GLU A 86 -0.53 -1.33 31.87
C GLU A 86 -0.17 0.11 32.31
N TYR A 87 -0.86 1.12 31.71
CA TYR A 87 -0.49 2.52 31.90
C TYR A 87 -1.44 3.33 32.81
N LEU A 88 -2.71 2.91 32.97
CA LEU A 88 -3.69 3.65 33.75
C LEU A 88 -4.05 2.92 35.05
N ARG A 89 -4.02 3.66 36.20
CA ARG A 89 -4.44 3.13 37.47
C ARG A 89 -5.94 2.82 37.58
N SER A 90 -6.75 3.49 36.75
CA SER A 90 -8.20 3.33 36.66
C SER A 90 -8.65 3.12 35.23
N PRO A 91 -8.60 1.88 34.72
CA PRO A 91 -9.05 1.56 33.39
C PRO A 91 -10.54 1.87 33.20
N PHE A 92 -10.91 2.61 32.16
CA PHE A 92 -12.31 2.97 31.85
C PHE A 92 -12.88 2.23 30.63
N LEU A 93 -12.00 1.62 29.80
CA LEU A 93 -12.43 0.86 28.62
C LEU A 93 -12.88 -0.56 28.94
N LYS A 94 -12.79 -0.99 30.21
CA LYS A 94 -13.09 -2.37 30.63
C LYS A 94 -14.51 -2.83 30.26
N ASP A 95 -15.48 -1.89 30.32
CA ASP A 95 -16.90 -2.15 30.12
C ASP A 95 -17.35 -2.00 28.65
N ILE A 96 -16.41 -1.73 27.74
CA ILE A 96 -16.65 -1.67 26.29
C ILE A 96 -16.07 -2.91 25.63
N TYR A 97 -16.91 -3.69 24.96
CA TYR A 97 -16.49 -4.92 24.29
C TYR A 97 -16.19 -4.65 22.81
N GLY A 98 -15.16 -5.30 22.26
CA GLY A 98 -14.76 -5.15 20.86
C GLY A 98 -15.89 -5.47 19.89
N GLN A 99 -16.76 -6.43 20.27
CA GLN A 99 -17.92 -6.85 19.49
C GLN A 99 -19.03 -5.79 19.38
N GLU A 100 -19.03 -4.79 20.25
CA GLU A 100 -20.00 -3.67 20.22
C GLU A 100 -19.56 -2.55 19.26
N LEU A 101 -18.28 -2.53 18.89
CA LEU A 101 -17.72 -1.44 18.10
C LEU A 101 -18.13 -1.54 16.62
N PRO A 102 -18.82 -0.53 16.08
CA PRO A 102 -19.06 -0.46 14.66
C PRO A 102 -17.76 -0.09 13.92
N VAL A 103 -17.57 -0.67 12.76
CA VAL A 103 -16.48 -0.27 11.86
C VAL A 103 -16.79 1.10 11.25
N LEU A 104 -15.95 2.09 11.51
CA LEU A 104 -16.08 3.41 10.92
C LEU A 104 -15.44 3.47 9.52
N PRO A 105 -15.97 4.26 8.59
CA PRO A 105 -15.36 4.45 7.28
C PRO A 105 -13.88 4.85 7.37
N GLY A 106 -13.02 4.11 6.67
CA GLY A 106 -11.57 4.32 6.65
C GLY A 106 -10.78 3.57 7.72
N MET A 107 -11.43 2.97 8.72
CA MET A 107 -10.75 2.10 9.71
C MET A 107 -10.28 0.79 9.07
N ASP A 108 -11.05 0.25 8.16
CA ASP A 108 -10.77 -1.00 7.43
C ASP A 108 -9.36 -1.01 6.83
N GLY A 109 -9.00 0.06 6.14
CA GLY A 109 -7.68 0.17 5.53
C GLY A 109 -6.53 0.16 6.53
N ALA A 110 -6.66 0.89 7.64
CA ALA A 110 -5.64 0.95 8.69
C ALA A 110 -5.49 -0.41 9.40
N LEU A 111 -6.61 -1.09 9.68
CA LEU A 111 -6.62 -2.43 10.28
C LEU A 111 -5.95 -3.46 9.37
N VAL A 112 -6.23 -3.42 8.07
CA VAL A 112 -5.60 -4.30 7.08
C VAL A 112 -4.10 -4.05 6.97
N LEU A 113 -3.65 -2.78 6.88
CA LEU A 113 -2.22 -2.46 6.87
C LEU A 113 -1.52 -2.96 8.13
N ASN A 114 -2.14 -2.80 9.30
CA ASN A 114 -1.60 -3.30 10.55
C ASN A 114 -1.50 -4.83 10.54
N ALA A 115 -2.51 -5.53 10.05
CA ALA A 115 -2.49 -7.00 9.93
C ALA A 115 -1.37 -7.48 8.99
N ILE A 116 -1.20 -6.85 7.83
CA ILE A 116 -0.10 -7.16 6.90
C ILE A 116 1.26 -6.95 7.59
N ARG A 117 1.42 -5.82 8.31
CA ARG A 117 2.65 -5.53 9.08
C ARG A 117 2.92 -6.60 10.12
N GLU A 118 1.92 -7.03 10.89
CA GLU A 118 2.07 -8.06 11.92
C GLU A 118 2.50 -9.41 11.31
N TYR A 119 1.93 -9.81 10.18
CA TYR A 119 2.34 -11.03 9.48
C TYR A 119 3.76 -10.91 8.91
N ASP A 120 4.14 -9.77 8.36
CA ASP A 120 5.52 -9.52 7.90
C ASP A 120 6.53 -9.59 9.06
N GLU A 121 6.22 -8.93 10.19
CA GLU A 121 7.08 -8.91 11.39
C GLU A 121 7.15 -10.26 12.11
N SER A 122 6.15 -11.12 11.93
CA SER A 122 6.14 -12.46 12.54
C SER A 122 7.28 -13.36 12.06
N GLY A 123 7.84 -13.10 10.87
CA GLY A 123 8.90 -13.93 10.24
C GLY A 123 8.41 -15.32 9.82
N LYS A 124 7.10 -15.58 9.89
CA LYS A 124 6.52 -16.88 9.49
C LYS A 124 6.48 -17.08 7.99
N TYR A 125 6.41 -15.99 7.22
CA TYR A 125 6.23 -16.00 5.77
C TYR A 125 7.40 -15.36 5.05
N ASP A 126 7.76 -15.93 3.89
CA ASP A 126 8.77 -15.40 2.97
C ASP A 126 8.11 -14.51 1.92
N ALA A 127 6.82 -14.72 1.66
CA ALA A 127 6.01 -13.88 0.81
C ALA A 127 4.58 -13.73 1.35
N ILE A 128 4.01 -12.54 1.15
CA ILE A 128 2.60 -12.23 1.41
C ILE A 128 2.00 -11.75 0.08
N VAL A 129 1.02 -12.48 -0.43
CA VAL A 129 0.25 -12.08 -1.60
C VAL A 129 -1.03 -11.43 -1.10
N TYR A 130 -1.14 -10.11 -1.26
CA TYR A 130 -2.30 -9.36 -0.79
C TYR A 130 -3.27 -9.08 -1.94
N ASP A 131 -4.43 -9.73 -1.91
CA ASP A 131 -5.57 -9.49 -2.78
C ASP A 131 -6.53 -8.49 -2.12
N GLY A 132 -6.21 -7.20 -2.25
CA GLY A 132 -7.05 -6.10 -1.81
C GLY A 132 -8.06 -5.67 -2.89
N THR A 133 -8.61 -4.44 -2.83
CA THR A 133 -9.59 -3.94 -3.82
C THR A 133 -8.97 -3.69 -5.20
N GLY A 134 -7.65 -3.59 -5.31
CA GLY A 134 -6.91 -3.39 -6.56
C GLY A 134 -7.13 -2.04 -7.25
N ASP A 135 -7.73 -1.07 -6.57
CA ASP A 135 -8.11 0.23 -7.11
C ASP A 135 -7.42 1.41 -6.38
N ILE A 136 -7.87 2.63 -6.69
CA ILE A 136 -7.33 3.86 -6.09
C ILE A 136 -7.52 3.90 -4.56
N SER A 137 -8.55 3.26 -4.02
CA SER A 137 -8.80 3.24 -2.59
C SER A 137 -7.71 2.45 -1.87
N MET A 138 -7.31 1.29 -2.43
CA MET A 138 -6.17 0.53 -1.92
C MET A 138 -4.86 1.31 -2.00
N LEU A 139 -4.63 2.04 -3.09
CA LEU A 139 -3.42 2.87 -3.22
C LEU A 139 -3.38 3.99 -2.16
N ARG A 140 -4.52 4.59 -1.82
CA ARG A 140 -4.60 5.56 -0.72
C ARG A 140 -4.25 4.93 0.63
N ILE A 141 -4.71 3.71 0.87
CA ILE A 141 -4.37 2.94 2.08
C ILE A 141 -2.87 2.67 2.12
N LEU A 142 -2.28 2.15 1.04
CA LEU A 142 -0.84 1.87 0.95
C LEU A 142 0.01 3.14 1.06
N GLY A 143 -0.49 4.28 0.60
CA GLY A 143 0.14 5.60 0.74
C GLY A 143 -0.07 6.28 2.10
N MET A 144 -0.84 5.67 3.01
CA MET A 144 -1.16 6.24 4.32
C MET A 144 0.09 6.60 5.16
N PRO A 145 1.14 5.76 5.22
CA PRO A 145 2.34 6.12 6.00
C PRO A 145 3.00 7.43 5.54
N GLU A 146 3.07 7.67 4.22
CA GLU A 146 3.62 8.93 3.66
C GLU A 146 2.72 10.11 4.00
N SER A 147 1.40 9.96 3.80
CA SER A 147 0.42 11.02 4.06
C SER A 147 0.40 11.39 5.55
N LEU A 148 0.36 10.42 6.45
CA LEU A 148 0.37 10.67 7.89
C LEU A 148 1.69 11.28 8.36
N SER A 149 2.83 10.84 7.83
CA SER A 149 4.13 11.45 8.11
C SER A 149 4.11 12.95 7.77
N TRP A 150 3.51 13.31 6.63
CA TRP A 150 3.35 14.70 6.25
C TRP A 150 2.43 15.47 7.22
N PHE A 151 1.27 14.92 7.57
CA PHE A 151 0.35 15.55 8.52
C PHE A 151 1.01 15.77 9.89
N VAL A 152 1.67 14.74 10.45
CA VAL A 152 2.38 14.84 11.73
C VAL A 152 3.44 15.94 11.65
N ARG A 153 4.26 15.97 10.61
CA ARG A 153 5.32 16.94 10.43
C ARG A 153 4.79 18.37 10.26
N ARG A 154 3.75 18.55 9.42
CA ARG A 154 3.22 19.86 9.06
C ARG A 154 2.36 20.50 10.15
N PHE A 155 1.53 19.70 10.81
CA PHE A 155 0.58 20.19 11.80
C PHE A 155 1.11 20.15 13.23
N ARG A 156 2.21 19.46 13.48
CA ARG A 156 2.79 19.32 14.83
C ARG A 156 2.89 20.63 15.57
N GLN A 157 3.49 21.66 14.97
CA GLN A 157 3.68 22.95 15.62
C GLN A 157 2.34 23.68 15.90
N LEU A 158 1.36 23.49 15.02
CA LEU A 158 0.04 24.06 15.18
C LEU A 158 -0.72 23.37 16.30
N PHE A 159 -0.64 22.04 16.40
CA PHE A 159 -1.33 21.27 17.42
C PHE A 159 -0.73 21.47 18.82
N VAL A 160 0.59 21.47 18.96
CA VAL A 160 1.27 21.65 20.26
C VAL A 160 0.89 22.99 20.93
N ASN A 161 0.67 24.04 20.14
CA ASN A 161 0.42 25.39 20.64
C ASN A 161 -1.06 25.79 20.65
N SER A 162 -1.98 24.91 20.25
CA SER A 162 -3.42 25.22 20.14
C SER A 162 -4.23 24.55 21.24
N ASP A 163 -5.35 25.20 21.62
CA ASP A 163 -6.33 24.66 22.55
C ASP A 163 -6.99 23.39 21.97
N LEU A 164 -7.10 23.29 20.64
CA LEU A 164 -7.60 22.09 19.94
C LEU A 164 -6.63 20.91 20.12
N GLY A 165 -5.32 21.15 20.00
CA GLY A 165 -4.31 20.10 20.23
C GLY A 165 -4.33 19.57 21.66
N LYS A 166 -4.51 20.46 22.63
CA LYS A 166 -4.70 20.08 24.03
C LYS A 166 -5.97 19.27 24.23
N ALA A 167 -7.10 19.73 23.68
CA ALA A 167 -8.39 19.04 23.78
C ALA A 167 -8.36 17.63 23.15
N ILE A 168 -7.67 17.46 22.02
CA ILE A 168 -7.51 16.15 21.35
C ILE A 168 -6.56 15.25 22.14
N SER A 169 -5.44 15.79 22.65
CA SER A 169 -4.47 15.02 23.44
C SER A 169 -5.02 14.60 24.82
N GLU A 170 -5.97 15.35 25.35
CA GLU A 170 -6.64 15.08 26.62
C GLU A 170 -7.96 14.30 26.45
N SER A 171 -8.40 14.07 25.20
CA SER A 171 -9.67 13.37 24.94
C SER A 171 -9.57 11.88 25.28
N PRO A 172 -10.37 11.39 26.22
CA PRO A 172 -10.37 9.97 26.59
C PRO A 172 -10.87 9.03 25.50
N PHE A 173 -11.51 9.55 24.44
CA PHE A 173 -12.03 8.76 23.31
C PHE A 173 -11.08 8.72 22.12
N VAL A 174 -10.41 9.83 21.83
CA VAL A 174 -9.54 9.95 20.64
C VAL A 174 -8.17 9.35 20.89
N GLN A 175 -7.63 9.53 22.09
CA GLN A 175 -6.31 9.04 22.47
C GLN A 175 -6.18 7.51 22.33
N PRO A 176 -7.09 6.68 22.87
CA PRO A 176 -6.99 5.23 22.72
C PRO A 176 -7.11 4.76 21.27
N LEU A 177 -7.98 5.38 20.47
CA LEU A 177 -8.14 5.04 19.06
C LEU A 177 -6.84 5.29 18.28
N ILE A 178 -6.26 6.47 18.45
CA ILE A 178 -5.01 6.82 17.79
C ILE A 178 -3.86 5.94 18.28
N SER A 179 -3.75 5.71 19.59
CA SER A 179 -2.70 4.86 20.16
C SER A 179 -2.77 3.44 19.65
N THR A 180 -3.95 2.96 19.37
CA THR A 180 -4.20 1.60 18.88
C THR A 180 -3.90 1.45 17.39
N PHE A 181 -4.41 2.35 16.56
CA PHE A 181 -4.17 2.30 15.11
C PHE A 181 -2.68 2.46 14.78
N PHE A 182 -1.94 3.19 15.61
CA PHE A 182 -0.53 3.47 15.37
C PHE A 182 0.41 2.80 16.37
N ASN A 183 -0.12 2.01 17.34
CA ASN A 183 0.65 1.41 18.43
C ASN A 183 1.49 2.44 19.21
N ILE A 184 0.87 3.59 19.57
CA ILE A 184 1.57 4.75 20.09
C ILE A 184 0.79 5.36 21.24
N ASN A 185 1.47 5.60 22.35
CA ASN A 185 0.92 6.39 23.46
C ASN A 185 0.94 7.88 23.12
N TRP A 186 -0.23 8.42 22.81
CA TRP A 186 -0.42 9.84 22.53
C TRP A 186 -0.76 10.59 23.82
N THR A 187 0.25 11.21 24.41
CA THR A 187 0.09 12.15 25.51
C THR A 187 0.44 13.57 25.04
N ALA A 188 0.08 14.60 25.80
CA ALA A 188 0.48 15.98 25.50
C ALA A 188 2.01 16.09 25.34
N ASP A 189 2.77 15.32 26.16
CA ASP A 189 4.23 15.23 26.05
C ASP A 189 4.68 14.54 24.76
N THR A 190 3.85 13.66 24.18
CA THR A 190 4.13 12.98 22.89
C THR A 190 4.06 13.96 21.72
N PHE A 191 3.22 14.99 21.78
CA PHE A 191 3.21 16.07 20.80
C PHE A 191 4.39 17.04 20.99
N SER A 192 4.85 17.26 22.23
CA SER A 192 5.93 18.17 22.54
C SER A 192 7.31 17.56 22.29
N GLN A 193 7.46 16.24 22.48
CA GLN A 193 8.68 15.50 22.15
C GLN A 193 8.52 14.73 20.84
N PRO A 194 9.52 14.67 19.93
CA PRO A 194 9.48 13.77 18.80
C PRO A 194 9.47 12.35 19.34
N THR A 195 8.31 11.73 19.39
CA THR A 195 8.27 10.29 19.66
C THR A 195 8.90 9.62 18.46
N ASN A 196 10.16 9.23 18.65
CA ASN A 196 10.92 8.46 17.67
C ASN A 196 10.13 7.24 17.20
N GLN A 197 9.20 6.74 18.00
CA GLN A 197 8.39 5.56 17.69
C GLN A 197 7.37 5.78 16.55
N ILE A 198 6.62 6.92 16.56
CA ILE A 198 5.66 7.22 15.46
C ILE A 198 6.39 7.44 14.16
N ASN A 199 7.38 8.35 14.21
CA ASN A 199 8.17 8.67 13.02
C ASN A 199 8.85 7.41 12.50
N ASN A 200 9.41 6.56 13.38
CA ASN A 200 10.04 5.30 13.01
C ASN A 200 9.05 4.32 12.37
N LEU A 201 7.81 4.22 12.89
CA LEU A 201 6.78 3.35 12.31
C LEU A 201 6.35 3.83 10.92
N LEU A 202 6.07 5.13 10.78
CA LEU A 202 5.69 5.74 9.51
C LEU A 202 6.85 5.69 8.50
N ASP A 203 8.07 5.96 8.91
CA ASP A 203 9.26 5.87 8.08
C ASP A 203 9.54 4.42 7.66
N LYS A 204 9.35 3.45 8.55
CA LYS A 204 9.44 2.03 8.23
C LYS A 204 8.37 1.63 7.20
N GLY A 205 7.11 2.01 7.41
CA GLY A 205 6.02 1.74 6.46
C GLY A 205 6.30 2.34 5.09
N ARG A 206 6.73 3.61 5.03
CA ARG A 206 7.13 4.28 3.80
C ARG A 206 8.29 3.58 3.11
N SER A 207 9.31 3.17 3.87
CA SER A 207 10.47 2.47 3.33
C SER A 207 10.12 1.12 2.75
N VAL A 208 9.20 0.38 3.38
CA VAL A 208 8.71 -0.91 2.88
C VAL A 208 7.97 -0.72 1.56
N VAL A 209 7.05 0.25 1.45
CA VAL A 209 6.31 0.51 0.22
C VAL A 209 7.23 0.97 -0.93
N ALA A 210 8.29 1.70 -0.62
CA ALA A 210 9.23 2.24 -1.60
C ALA A 210 10.32 1.23 -2.05
N ASP A 211 10.47 0.12 -1.36
CA ASP A 211 11.48 -0.90 -1.70
C ASP A 211 10.85 -2.02 -2.56
N PRO A 212 11.19 -2.12 -3.86
CA PRO A 212 10.64 -3.14 -4.74
C PRO A 212 10.99 -4.58 -4.35
N LYS A 213 11.99 -4.79 -3.50
CA LYS A 213 12.33 -6.10 -2.93
C LYS A 213 11.43 -6.47 -1.76
N ARG A 214 10.71 -5.50 -1.22
CA ARG A 214 9.82 -5.67 -0.07
C ARG A 214 8.36 -5.54 -0.44
N PHE A 215 8.01 -4.62 -1.33
CA PHE A 215 6.65 -4.41 -1.78
C PHE A 215 6.62 -4.06 -3.26
N ALA A 216 5.88 -4.84 -4.04
CA ALA A 216 5.66 -4.57 -5.45
C ALA A 216 4.21 -4.78 -5.85
N ALA A 217 3.74 -3.97 -6.80
CA ALA A 217 2.45 -4.15 -7.44
C ALA A 217 2.62 -4.64 -8.88
N PHE A 218 1.63 -5.37 -9.37
CA PHE A 218 1.51 -5.76 -10.78
C PHE A 218 0.15 -5.31 -11.29
N LEU A 219 0.14 -4.72 -12.47
CA LEU A 219 -1.12 -4.36 -13.12
C LEU A 219 -1.75 -5.62 -13.72
N VAL A 220 -3.07 -5.69 -13.64
CA VAL A 220 -3.85 -6.77 -14.28
C VAL A 220 -4.93 -6.13 -15.14
N THR A 221 -5.00 -6.51 -16.40
CA THR A 221 -5.99 -6.02 -17.36
C THR A 221 -6.38 -7.13 -18.34
N THR A 222 -7.42 -6.89 -19.10
CA THR A 222 -7.73 -7.62 -20.33
C THR A 222 -7.38 -6.77 -21.54
N ASP A 223 -7.91 -7.10 -22.71
CA ASP A 223 -7.86 -6.27 -23.93
C ASP A 223 -8.99 -5.23 -24.00
N ASP A 224 -9.85 -5.17 -23.00
CA ASP A 224 -10.89 -4.14 -22.93
C ASP A 224 -10.27 -2.75 -22.79
N PRO A 225 -10.62 -1.77 -23.66
CA PRO A 225 -10.00 -0.45 -23.63
C PRO A 225 -10.21 0.32 -22.32
N VAL A 226 -11.30 0.09 -21.60
CA VAL A 226 -11.59 0.76 -20.33
C VAL A 226 -10.70 0.18 -19.23
N GLU A 227 -10.51 -1.14 -19.21
CA GLU A 227 -9.62 -1.81 -18.27
C GLU A 227 -8.16 -1.43 -18.53
N VAL A 228 -7.73 -1.37 -19.79
CA VAL A 228 -6.39 -0.88 -20.19
C VAL A 228 -6.16 0.57 -19.74
N ALA A 229 -7.13 1.47 -19.99
CA ALA A 229 -7.04 2.86 -19.53
C ALA A 229 -6.98 2.96 -18.00
N THR A 230 -7.75 2.11 -17.30
CA THR A 230 -7.75 2.01 -15.85
C THR A 230 -6.40 1.52 -15.34
N ALA A 231 -5.81 0.50 -15.95
CA ALA A 231 -4.48 0.00 -15.60
C ALA A 231 -3.40 1.09 -15.75
N ARG A 232 -3.43 1.88 -16.83
CA ARG A 232 -2.53 3.03 -17.02
C ARG A 232 -2.70 4.10 -15.93
N TYR A 233 -3.93 4.41 -15.56
CA TYR A 233 -4.23 5.34 -14.47
C TYR A 233 -3.71 4.83 -13.11
N LEU A 234 -3.92 3.55 -12.81
CA LEU A 234 -3.44 2.91 -11.58
C LEU A 234 -1.91 2.86 -11.54
N TRP A 235 -1.25 2.66 -12.70
CA TRP A 235 0.20 2.70 -12.80
C TRP A 235 0.76 4.04 -12.33
N GLY A 236 0.32 5.16 -12.93
CA GLY A 236 0.76 6.48 -12.53
C GLY A 236 0.39 6.83 -11.07
N SER A 237 -0.78 6.38 -10.64
CA SER A 237 -1.24 6.58 -9.25
C SER A 237 -0.37 5.81 -8.23
N SER A 238 0.13 4.63 -8.58
CA SER A 238 1.08 3.86 -7.75
C SER A 238 2.40 4.60 -7.57
N GLN A 239 2.90 5.22 -8.64
CA GLN A 239 4.13 6.00 -8.57
C GLN A 239 3.99 7.20 -7.62
N GLN A 240 2.79 7.79 -7.53
CA GLN A 240 2.51 8.91 -6.61
C GLN A 240 2.62 8.54 -5.13
N ILE A 241 2.42 7.29 -4.77
CA ILE A 241 2.60 6.82 -3.38
C ILE A 241 3.97 6.15 -3.15
N GLY A 242 4.84 6.16 -4.16
CA GLY A 242 6.16 5.54 -4.08
C GLY A 242 6.18 4.03 -4.29
N LEU A 243 5.04 3.42 -4.68
CA LEU A 243 4.92 1.98 -4.91
C LEU A 243 5.44 1.61 -6.30
N THR A 244 6.39 0.68 -6.35
CA THR A 244 6.91 0.16 -7.62
C THR A 244 5.89 -0.77 -8.28
N VAL A 245 5.68 -0.57 -9.57
CA VAL A 245 4.93 -1.48 -10.44
C VAL A 245 5.92 -2.30 -11.25
N GLY A 246 5.93 -3.63 -11.05
CA GLY A 246 6.89 -4.54 -11.67
C GLY A 246 6.58 -4.91 -13.11
N GLY A 247 5.29 -4.96 -13.48
CA GLY A 247 4.89 -5.37 -14.83
C GLY A 247 3.38 -5.29 -15.05
N LEU A 248 2.97 -5.62 -16.27
CA LEU A 248 1.60 -5.77 -16.70
C LEU A 248 1.29 -7.24 -16.98
N ILE A 249 0.19 -7.74 -16.43
CA ILE A 249 -0.39 -9.05 -16.73
C ILE A 249 -1.67 -8.81 -17.53
N VAL A 250 -1.70 -9.32 -18.76
CA VAL A 250 -2.87 -9.27 -19.64
C VAL A 250 -3.54 -10.62 -19.65
N VAL A 251 -4.76 -10.68 -19.13
CA VAL A 251 -5.55 -11.93 -19.12
C VAL A 251 -6.31 -12.05 -20.44
N SER A 252 -5.88 -12.93 -21.30
CA SER A 252 -6.51 -13.16 -22.60
C SER A 252 -6.05 -14.47 -23.23
N ASP A 253 -6.96 -15.13 -23.92
CA ASP A 253 -6.62 -16.29 -24.79
C ASP A 253 -6.12 -15.86 -26.18
N ASN A 254 -6.18 -14.56 -26.48
CA ASN A 254 -5.62 -14.01 -27.71
C ASN A 254 -4.16 -13.63 -27.53
N THR A 255 -3.25 -14.48 -27.98
CA THR A 255 -1.81 -14.25 -27.90
C THR A 255 -1.28 -13.13 -28.81
N SER A 256 -2.11 -12.59 -29.70
CA SER A 256 -1.72 -11.49 -30.62
C SER A 256 -1.85 -10.10 -29.99
N ILE A 257 -2.33 -10.01 -28.71
CA ILE A 257 -2.43 -8.74 -28.03
C ILE A 257 -1.04 -8.16 -27.75
N ASN A 258 -0.85 -6.91 -28.15
CA ASN A 258 0.40 -6.20 -27.92
C ASN A 258 0.15 -4.84 -27.26
N LEU A 259 0.29 -4.78 -25.96
CA LEU A 259 0.21 -3.55 -25.14
C LEU A 259 1.60 -3.03 -24.72
N ALA A 260 2.68 -3.61 -25.27
CA ALA A 260 4.05 -3.28 -24.86
C ALA A 260 4.39 -1.79 -25.10
N ALA A 261 3.90 -1.20 -26.18
CA ALA A 261 4.13 0.22 -26.45
C ALA A 261 3.41 1.14 -25.44
N ASP A 262 2.19 0.78 -25.02
CA ASP A 262 1.36 1.56 -24.11
C ASP A 262 1.89 1.54 -22.67
N PHE A 263 2.57 0.46 -22.29
CA PHE A 263 3.10 0.26 -20.93
C PHE A 263 4.63 0.27 -20.87
N SER A 264 5.31 0.67 -21.95
CA SER A 264 6.77 0.81 -21.91
C SER A 264 7.22 1.77 -20.81
N PRO A 265 8.23 1.38 -19.98
CA PRO A 265 9.14 0.26 -20.11
C PRO A 265 8.75 -0.99 -19.30
N LEU A 266 7.51 -1.14 -18.84
CA LEU A 266 7.12 -2.35 -18.10
C LEU A 266 7.13 -3.59 -19.02
N PRO A 267 7.58 -4.74 -18.50
CA PRO A 267 7.37 -6.02 -19.17
C PRO A 267 5.87 -6.37 -19.18
N VAL A 268 5.42 -6.95 -20.27
CA VAL A 268 4.03 -7.39 -20.48
C VAL A 268 4.01 -8.91 -20.56
N SER A 269 3.22 -9.54 -19.70
CA SER A 269 2.98 -10.98 -19.69
C SER A 269 1.53 -11.25 -20.09
N VAL A 270 1.32 -11.98 -21.17
CA VAL A 270 -0.03 -12.45 -21.56
C VAL A 270 -0.26 -13.81 -20.93
N VAL A 271 -1.36 -13.95 -20.20
CA VAL A 271 -1.70 -15.17 -19.50
C VAL A 271 -3.09 -15.66 -19.95
N PRO A 272 -3.35 -16.97 -20.00
CA PRO A 272 -4.64 -17.51 -20.40
C PRO A 272 -5.73 -17.13 -19.40
N ASN A 273 -6.98 -17.17 -19.86
CA ASN A 273 -8.12 -17.06 -18.95
C ASN A 273 -8.09 -18.20 -17.92
N PRO A 274 -8.21 -17.87 -16.61
CA PRO A 274 -8.12 -18.88 -15.58
C PRO A 274 -9.31 -19.83 -15.61
N THR A 275 -9.01 -21.11 -15.41
CA THR A 275 -10.04 -22.14 -15.19
C THR A 275 -10.01 -22.57 -13.71
N LEU A 276 -11.18 -22.88 -13.15
CA LEU A 276 -11.28 -23.28 -11.73
C LEU A 276 -10.72 -24.68 -11.47
N THR A 277 -10.62 -25.51 -12.50
CA THR A 277 -10.21 -26.92 -12.40
C THR A 277 -8.73 -27.15 -12.63
N ASP A 278 -8.06 -26.26 -13.38
CA ASP A 278 -6.63 -26.39 -13.68
C ASP A 278 -5.94 -25.02 -13.61
N TRP A 279 -5.11 -24.86 -12.60
CA TRP A 279 -4.32 -23.63 -12.37
C TRP A 279 -2.98 -23.65 -13.09
N GLN A 280 -2.52 -24.80 -13.58
CA GLN A 280 -1.15 -24.95 -14.08
C GLN A 280 -0.85 -24.06 -15.29
N PRO A 281 -1.72 -23.96 -16.31
CA PRO A 281 -1.46 -23.08 -17.46
C PRO A 281 -1.30 -21.60 -17.07
N LEU A 282 -2.09 -21.15 -16.07
CA LEU A 282 -1.97 -19.80 -15.56
C LEU A 282 -0.67 -19.61 -14.78
N ILE A 283 -0.31 -20.56 -13.91
CA ILE A 283 0.91 -20.52 -13.10
C ILE A 283 2.15 -20.47 -14.00
N ASP A 284 2.20 -21.30 -15.04
CA ASP A 284 3.33 -21.38 -15.96
C ASP A 284 3.54 -20.10 -16.80
N ALA A 285 2.45 -19.34 -17.03
CA ALA A 285 2.49 -18.10 -17.79
C ALA A 285 2.83 -16.87 -16.92
N LEU A 286 2.83 -17.00 -15.58
CA LEU A 286 3.15 -15.88 -14.70
C LEU A 286 4.62 -15.49 -14.76
N PRO A 287 4.92 -14.18 -14.62
CA PRO A 287 6.30 -13.69 -14.67
C PRO A 287 7.08 -13.99 -13.37
N ASN A 288 8.41 -13.80 -13.45
CA ASN A 288 9.24 -13.71 -12.27
C ASN A 288 9.01 -12.36 -11.57
N PHE A 289 8.14 -12.34 -10.56
CA PHE A 289 7.74 -11.14 -9.86
C PHE A 289 8.89 -10.37 -9.23
N VAL A 290 9.85 -11.08 -8.62
CA VAL A 290 11.00 -10.46 -7.93
C VAL A 290 11.92 -9.76 -8.92
N GLU A 291 12.22 -10.44 -10.02
CA GLU A 291 13.11 -9.91 -11.05
C GLU A 291 12.49 -8.67 -11.71
N GLN A 292 11.24 -8.77 -12.17
CA GLN A 292 10.56 -7.66 -12.82
C GLN A 292 10.42 -6.45 -11.90
N ALA A 293 10.06 -6.66 -10.63
CA ALA A 293 9.93 -5.57 -9.66
C ALA A 293 11.27 -4.84 -9.42
N THR A 294 12.39 -5.58 -9.37
CA THR A 294 13.71 -4.98 -9.14
C THR A 294 14.27 -4.23 -10.35
N GLN A 295 13.83 -4.59 -11.56
CA GLN A 295 14.23 -3.93 -12.80
C GLN A 295 13.33 -2.75 -13.18
N ALA A 296 12.17 -2.61 -12.53
CA ALA A 296 11.19 -1.58 -12.83
C ALA A 296 11.70 -0.16 -12.55
N PRO A 297 11.22 0.85 -13.28
CA PRO A 297 11.56 2.24 -13.04
C PRO A 297 11.22 2.67 -11.61
N LYS A 298 12.13 3.41 -10.98
CA LYS A 298 11.89 3.95 -9.65
C LYS A 298 10.84 5.06 -9.67
N PRO A 299 9.91 5.09 -8.72
CA PRO A 299 8.89 6.14 -8.62
C PRO A 299 9.46 7.55 -8.49
N ILE A 300 10.60 7.69 -7.84
CA ILE A 300 11.28 8.98 -7.64
C ILE A 300 12.80 8.79 -7.63
N GLU A 301 13.51 9.74 -8.21
CA GLU A 301 14.96 9.81 -8.22
C GLU A 301 15.42 11.22 -7.86
N PHE A 302 16.49 11.32 -7.05
CA PHE A 302 17.13 12.56 -6.68
C PHE A 302 18.50 12.66 -7.33
N ASP A 303 18.64 13.51 -8.34
CA ASP A 303 19.93 13.83 -8.95
C ASP A 303 20.50 15.10 -8.29
N ILE A 304 21.38 14.89 -7.32
CA ILE A 304 21.98 15.98 -6.55
C ILE A 304 22.92 16.81 -7.44
N SER A 305 23.64 16.16 -8.36
CA SER A 305 24.60 16.82 -9.25
C SER A 305 23.92 17.74 -10.26
N ALA A 306 22.84 17.29 -10.85
CA ALA A 306 22.01 18.06 -11.76
C ALA A 306 21.03 19.00 -11.03
N ARG A 307 20.94 18.94 -9.68
CA ARG A 307 19.95 19.65 -8.86
C ARG A 307 18.52 19.39 -9.32
N GLN A 308 18.20 18.13 -9.56
CA GLN A 308 16.89 17.71 -10.08
C GLN A 308 16.22 16.65 -9.20
N VAL A 309 14.91 16.72 -9.18
CA VAL A 309 14.04 15.62 -8.72
C VAL A 309 13.26 15.13 -9.91
N ARG A 310 13.34 13.82 -10.17
CA ARG A 310 12.66 13.16 -11.28
C ARG A 310 11.58 12.26 -10.71
N LEU A 311 10.33 12.54 -11.04
CA LEU A 311 9.18 11.75 -10.63
C LEU A 311 8.61 11.02 -11.85
N PHE A 312 8.56 9.69 -11.78
CA PHE A 312 8.00 8.87 -12.84
C PHE A 312 6.47 8.87 -12.76
N LEU A 313 5.78 9.37 -13.77
CA LEU A 313 4.33 9.57 -13.82
C LEU A 313 3.74 9.01 -15.12
N PRO A 314 3.85 7.70 -15.37
CA PRO A 314 3.26 7.09 -16.55
C PRO A 314 1.74 7.21 -16.51
N GLY A 315 1.09 7.22 -17.67
CA GLY A 315 -0.36 7.30 -17.76
C GLY A 315 -0.95 8.69 -17.52
N PHE A 316 -0.12 9.70 -17.19
CA PHE A 316 -0.54 11.09 -17.07
C PHE A 316 0.05 11.95 -18.18
N GLU A 317 -0.71 12.95 -18.62
CA GLU A 317 -0.25 13.99 -19.53
C GLU A 317 0.17 15.25 -18.73
N LYS A 318 1.03 16.08 -19.33
CA LYS A 318 1.49 17.34 -18.71
C LYS A 318 0.35 18.20 -18.16
N LYS A 319 -0.78 18.30 -18.86
CA LYS A 319 -1.95 19.09 -18.45
C LYS A 319 -2.67 18.57 -17.20
N GLN A 320 -2.44 17.30 -16.86
CA GLN A 320 -3.04 16.64 -15.70
C GLN A 320 -2.15 16.74 -14.45
N VAL A 321 -0.94 17.29 -14.60
CA VAL A 321 0.04 17.39 -13.51
C VAL A 321 0.15 18.84 -13.05
N LYS A 322 -0.06 19.08 -11.76
CA LYS A 322 0.15 20.37 -11.12
C LYS A 322 1.33 20.30 -10.18
N LEU A 323 2.14 21.36 -10.17
CA LEU A 323 3.29 21.50 -9.32
C LEU A 323 3.13 22.76 -8.47
N THR A 324 3.31 22.62 -7.16
CA THR A 324 3.29 23.74 -6.22
C THR A 324 4.44 23.62 -5.23
N GLN A 325 5.00 24.75 -4.79
CA GLN A 325 6.02 24.77 -3.77
C GLN A 325 5.54 25.59 -2.57
N TYR A 326 5.55 24.98 -1.39
CA TYR A 326 5.23 25.64 -0.14
C TYR A 326 6.40 25.44 0.85
N GLY A 327 7.17 26.50 1.06
CA GLY A 327 8.38 26.41 1.88
C GLY A 327 9.41 25.44 1.27
N PRO A 328 9.96 24.51 2.08
CA PRO A 328 10.98 23.58 1.60
C PRO A 328 10.43 22.39 0.83
N GLU A 329 9.11 22.19 0.82
CA GLU A 329 8.47 21.01 0.23
C GLU A 329 7.85 21.33 -1.13
N VAL A 330 7.82 20.31 -1.98
CA VAL A 330 7.24 20.37 -3.31
C VAL A 330 6.03 19.44 -3.35
N THR A 331 4.87 19.96 -3.74
CA THR A 331 3.65 19.17 -3.92
C THR A 331 3.39 18.93 -5.39
N VAL A 332 3.28 17.66 -5.77
CA VAL A 332 2.88 17.22 -7.10
C VAL A 332 1.48 16.60 -7.02
N GLU A 333 0.55 17.16 -7.78
CA GLU A 333 -0.80 16.62 -7.96
C GLU A 333 -0.89 15.99 -9.35
N ALA A 334 -1.31 14.73 -9.43
CA ALA A 334 -1.61 14.05 -10.67
C ALA A 334 -2.75 13.05 -10.46
N GLY A 335 -3.72 13.07 -11.35
CA GLY A 335 -4.97 12.34 -11.14
C GLY A 335 -5.70 12.81 -9.89
N ASP A 336 -6.12 11.86 -9.05
CA ASP A 336 -6.81 12.14 -7.78
C ASP A 336 -5.88 11.89 -6.56
N GLN A 337 -4.60 12.21 -6.72
CA GLN A 337 -3.60 12.05 -5.66
C GLN A 337 -2.64 13.24 -5.59
N ARG A 338 -2.12 13.49 -4.39
CA ARG A 338 -1.07 14.46 -4.10
C ARG A 338 0.10 13.77 -3.42
N ARG A 339 1.29 14.07 -3.90
CA ARG A 339 2.54 13.67 -3.27
C ARG A 339 3.28 14.90 -2.78
N ASN A 340 3.62 14.90 -1.50
CA ASN A 340 4.48 15.93 -0.91
C ASN A 340 5.91 15.39 -0.86
N ILE A 341 6.78 16.02 -1.63
CA ILE A 341 8.17 15.62 -1.76
C ILE A 341 9.02 16.54 -0.87
N VAL A 342 9.74 15.92 0.05
CA VAL A 342 10.79 16.61 0.82
C VAL A 342 12.10 16.44 0.07
N PRO A 343 12.63 17.48 -0.56
CA PRO A 343 13.92 17.40 -1.22
C PRO A 343 15.03 17.08 -0.20
N PRO A 344 16.11 16.41 -0.63
CA PRO A 344 17.24 16.15 0.24
C PRO A 344 17.86 17.48 0.74
N PRO A 345 18.62 17.46 1.85
CA PRO A 345 19.15 18.68 2.48
C PRO A 345 19.87 19.64 1.52
N SER A 346 20.55 19.11 0.51
CA SER A 346 21.27 19.91 -0.52
C SER A 346 20.35 20.70 -1.46
N LEU A 347 19.08 20.32 -1.57
CA LEU A 347 18.06 20.96 -2.40
C LEU A 347 16.95 21.60 -1.57
N SER A 348 16.86 21.26 -0.29
CA SER A 348 15.83 21.78 0.63
C SER A 348 15.92 23.31 0.75
N GLY A 349 14.77 23.97 0.68
CA GLY A 349 14.67 25.44 0.76
C GLY A 349 15.09 26.19 -0.50
N LYS A 350 15.55 25.50 -1.54
CA LYS A 350 15.80 26.14 -2.84
C LYS A 350 14.51 26.34 -3.61
N THR A 351 14.43 27.43 -4.35
CA THR A 351 13.30 27.72 -5.22
C THR A 351 13.35 26.86 -6.48
N ILE A 352 12.21 26.36 -6.93
CA ILE A 352 12.09 25.68 -8.21
C ILE A 352 12.39 26.68 -9.33
N THR A 353 13.40 26.38 -10.15
CA THR A 353 13.80 27.19 -11.31
C THR A 353 13.11 26.76 -12.61
N GLY A 354 12.59 25.54 -12.64
CA GLY A 354 11.85 25.02 -13.78
C GLY A 354 11.26 23.64 -13.56
N ALA A 355 10.29 23.29 -14.40
CA ALA A 355 9.72 21.95 -14.44
C ALA A 355 9.43 21.53 -15.89
N LYS A 356 9.81 20.30 -16.23
CA LYS A 356 9.63 19.72 -17.55
C LYS A 356 8.96 18.35 -17.43
N PHE A 357 7.97 18.08 -18.28
CA PHE A 357 7.39 16.75 -18.42
C PHE A 357 7.88 16.12 -19.73
N GLN A 358 8.63 15.02 -19.61
CA GLN A 358 9.23 14.34 -20.76
C GLN A 358 9.42 12.85 -20.47
N ASN A 359 9.08 11.99 -21.42
CA ASN A 359 9.24 10.54 -21.31
C ASN A 359 8.63 9.96 -20.04
N ASN A 360 7.40 10.37 -19.72
CA ASN A 360 6.67 10.00 -18.51
C ASN A 360 7.33 10.49 -17.18
N TYR A 361 8.34 11.35 -17.23
CA TYR A 361 8.94 11.94 -16.03
C TYR A 361 8.55 13.41 -15.90
N LEU A 362 8.14 13.80 -14.70
CA LEU A 362 8.19 15.19 -14.24
C LEU A 362 9.59 15.44 -13.69
N ILE A 363 10.34 16.30 -14.34
CA ILE A 363 11.70 16.70 -13.97
C ILE A 363 11.61 18.11 -13.37
N ILE A 364 11.92 18.24 -12.09
CA ILE A 364 11.87 19.47 -11.31
C ILE A 364 13.30 19.92 -11.06
N SER A 365 13.65 21.14 -11.47
CA SER A 365 15.00 21.73 -11.30
C SER A 365 14.99 22.79 -10.21
N PHE A 366 16.09 22.85 -9.42
CA PHE A 366 16.27 23.76 -8.29
C PHE A 366 17.45 24.70 -8.48
#